data_5a7cc3c1bc86a7805011a6e4d8913148
#
_entry.id   5a7cc3c1bc86a7805011a6e4d8913148
#
_cell.length_a   1.000
_cell.length_b   1.000
_cell.length_c   1.000
_cell.angle_alpha   90.00
_cell.angle_beta   90.00
_cell.angle_gamma   90.00
#
_symmetry.space_group_name_H-M   'P 1'
#
loop_
_entity.id
_entity.type
_entity.pdbx_description
1 polymer ?
#
loop_
_entity_poly.entity_id
_entity_poly.type
_entity_poly.pdbx_seq_one_letter_code
_entity_poly.pdbx_strand_id
1 'polypeptide(L)'
;MRKYWYRRILIMIVVFLIAVGGGYYLIEYQQSRLKAEVNAKTASDNMVIPGGMPIGIYLETEGVMVLGTDSITGEDGMDYEPAAHLVKAGDYIVALNDQEINNKSELIEAVEDLGDEEIILRIRRLEQYMNIRMKPVRQNAKECKLGIWVRDNAQGLGTITFLNTDSRFGALGHGIHDVDTNELLDIHEGRVYETSIKDIQKGQDGTPGGMEGIIVYNNYNVLGTITKNTDCGIFGRIDRIDSLFMDQTPIET
;
A
#
# COMPACT_ATOMS: atom_id res chain seq x y z
N MET A 1 38.28 -34.72 -33.83
CA MET A 1 38.23 -34.10 -32.47
C MET A 1 37.03 -33.18 -32.25
N ARG A 2 36.57 -32.32 -33.19
CA ARG A 2 35.42 -31.42 -33.01
C ARG A 2 34.06 -32.11 -32.66
N LYS A 3 33.76 -33.27 -33.27
CA LYS A 3 32.48 -33.99 -33.08
C LYS A 3 32.25 -34.48 -31.65
N TYR A 4 33.30 -34.85 -30.90
CA TYR A 4 33.20 -35.29 -29.51
C TYR A 4 33.01 -34.14 -28.52
N TRP A 5 33.53 -32.95 -28.87
CA TRP A 5 33.38 -31.75 -28.02
C TRP A 5 31.95 -31.22 -28.03
N TYR A 6 31.30 -31.14 -29.19
CA TYR A 6 29.87 -30.77 -29.30
C TYR A 6 28.94 -31.74 -28.57
N ARG A 7 29.26 -33.03 -28.62
CA ARG A 7 28.47 -34.06 -27.92
C ARG A 7 28.57 -33.89 -26.40
N ARG A 8 29.71 -33.53 -25.87
CA ARG A 8 29.90 -33.25 -24.43
C ARG A 8 29.17 -31.99 -23.99
N ILE A 9 29.23 -30.92 -24.77
CA ILE A 9 28.49 -29.68 -24.49
C ILE A 9 27.00 -29.94 -24.53
N LEU A 10 26.50 -30.66 -25.53
CA LEU A 10 25.07 -30.99 -25.62
C LEU A 10 24.58 -31.78 -24.38
N ILE A 11 25.38 -32.76 -23.94
CA ILE A 11 25.07 -33.54 -22.72
C ILE A 11 25.05 -32.63 -21.49
N MET A 12 26.01 -31.71 -21.34
CA MET A 12 26.03 -30.78 -20.20
C MET A 12 24.82 -29.84 -20.21
N ILE A 13 24.41 -29.35 -21.38
CA ILE A 13 23.21 -28.52 -21.50
C ILE A 13 21.96 -29.31 -21.12
N VAL A 14 21.82 -30.55 -21.58
CA VAL A 14 20.68 -31.41 -21.25
C VAL A 14 20.63 -31.71 -19.74
N VAL A 15 21.79 -32.04 -19.13
CA VAL A 15 21.88 -32.29 -17.69
C VAL A 15 21.54 -31.02 -16.89
N PHE A 16 22.00 -29.86 -17.34
CA PHE A 16 21.67 -28.58 -16.72
C PHE A 16 20.17 -28.27 -16.80
N LEU A 17 19.54 -28.46 -17.96
CA LEU A 17 18.10 -28.26 -18.14
C LEU A 17 17.27 -29.22 -17.26
N ILE A 18 17.71 -30.48 -17.13
CA ILE A 18 17.05 -31.46 -16.23
C ILE A 18 17.21 -31.03 -14.77
N ALA A 19 18.40 -30.57 -14.37
CA ALA A 19 18.64 -30.11 -13.00
C ALA A 19 17.81 -28.87 -12.65
N VAL A 20 17.74 -27.89 -13.54
CA VAL A 20 16.95 -26.66 -13.35
C VAL A 20 15.45 -26.98 -13.37
N GLY A 21 14.99 -27.77 -14.35
CA GLY A 21 13.57 -28.17 -14.45
C GLY A 21 13.14 -29.07 -13.28
N GLY A 22 14.01 -30.00 -12.85
CA GLY A 22 13.77 -30.83 -11.67
C GLY A 22 13.75 -30.01 -10.37
N GLY A 23 14.64 -29.03 -10.23
CA GLY A 23 14.66 -28.11 -9.10
C GLY A 23 13.37 -27.28 -9.02
N TYR A 24 12.96 -26.72 -10.16
CA TYR A 24 11.71 -25.96 -10.24
C TYR A 24 10.49 -26.82 -9.88
N TYR A 25 10.41 -28.02 -10.44
CA TYR A 25 9.33 -28.98 -10.14
C TYR A 25 9.29 -29.39 -8.66
N LEU A 26 10.46 -29.59 -8.02
CA LEU A 26 10.54 -29.92 -6.60
C LEU A 26 10.06 -28.76 -5.71
N ILE A 27 10.40 -27.53 -6.07
CA ILE A 27 9.94 -26.34 -5.35
C ILE A 27 8.41 -26.21 -5.48
N GLU A 28 7.88 -26.35 -6.69
CA GLU A 28 6.43 -26.25 -6.94
C GLU A 28 5.67 -27.41 -6.27
N TYR A 29 6.24 -28.61 -6.25
CA TYR A 29 5.68 -29.77 -5.55
C TYR A 29 5.70 -29.58 -4.02
N GLN A 30 6.75 -29.02 -3.45
CA GLN A 30 6.81 -28.69 -2.03
C GLN A 30 5.79 -27.60 -1.67
N GLN A 31 5.68 -26.55 -2.48
CA GLN A 31 4.68 -25.50 -2.28
C GLN A 31 3.25 -26.03 -2.37
N SER A 32 2.97 -26.92 -3.33
CA SER A 32 1.65 -27.53 -3.47
C SER A 32 1.33 -28.49 -2.31
N ARG A 33 2.32 -29.18 -1.77
CA ARG A 33 2.16 -30.02 -0.58
C ARG A 33 1.87 -29.20 0.67
N LEU A 34 2.61 -28.12 0.90
CA LEU A 34 2.34 -27.20 2.01
C LEU A 34 0.95 -26.58 1.92
N LYS A 35 0.54 -26.15 0.72
CA LYS A 35 -0.84 -25.71 0.48
C LYS A 35 -1.88 -26.80 0.73
N ALA A 36 -1.59 -28.05 0.37
CA ALA A 36 -2.48 -29.18 0.62
C ALA A 36 -2.53 -29.61 2.09
N GLU A 37 -1.43 -29.51 2.84
CA GLU A 37 -1.42 -29.80 4.29
C GLU A 37 -2.14 -28.72 5.10
N VAL A 38 -2.03 -27.45 4.72
CA VAL A 38 -2.83 -26.36 5.31
C VAL A 38 -4.31 -26.54 4.99
N ASN A 39 -4.65 -27.00 3.77
CA ASN A 39 -6.03 -27.30 3.37
C ASN A 39 -6.57 -28.64 3.88
N ALA A 40 -5.73 -29.63 4.18
CA ALA A 40 -6.14 -30.99 4.57
C ALA A 40 -6.36 -31.16 6.09
N LYS A 41 -5.81 -30.29 6.92
CA LYS A 41 -6.36 -30.11 8.27
C LYS A 41 -7.62 -29.30 8.11
N THR A 42 -8.73 -29.97 7.85
CA THR A 42 -10.08 -29.38 7.85
C THR A 42 -10.26 -28.66 9.19
N ALA A 43 -9.79 -27.45 9.22
CA ALA A 43 -10.05 -26.56 10.31
C ALA A 43 -11.55 -26.28 10.28
N SER A 44 -12.23 -26.46 11.38
CA SER A 44 -13.56 -25.89 11.55
C SER A 44 -13.47 -24.41 11.20
N ASP A 45 -14.55 -23.80 10.72
CA ASP A 45 -14.61 -22.37 10.36
C ASP A 45 -14.17 -21.43 11.50
N ASN A 46 -13.95 -21.98 12.69
CA ASN A 46 -13.56 -21.30 13.93
C ASN A 46 -12.08 -21.45 14.30
N MET A 47 -11.19 -21.77 13.36
CA MET A 47 -9.75 -21.86 13.66
C MET A 47 -8.99 -20.66 13.10
N VAL A 48 -8.05 -20.17 13.88
CA VAL A 48 -7.11 -19.12 13.46
C VAL A 48 -5.67 -19.53 13.82
N ILE A 49 -4.74 -19.04 13.03
CA ILE A 49 -3.32 -19.10 13.32
C ILE A 49 -2.95 -17.78 13.99
N PRO A 50 -2.49 -17.78 15.25
CA PRO A 50 -2.01 -16.57 15.91
C PRO A 50 -0.85 -15.96 15.11
N GLY A 51 -0.84 -14.63 15.00
CA GLY A 51 0.22 -13.89 14.34
C GLY A 51 1.35 -13.50 15.30
N GLY A 52 1.85 -12.30 15.14
CA GLY A 52 2.96 -11.73 15.90
C GLY A 52 4.14 -11.35 15.01
N MET A 53 4.05 -11.64 13.71
CA MET A 53 5.10 -11.34 12.75
C MET A 53 4.98 -9.90 12.25
N PRO A 54 6.13 -9.19 12.13
CA PRO A 54 6.15 -7.86 11.55
C PRO A 54 5.88 -7.91 10.04
N ILE A 55 5.14 -6.93 9.56
CA ILE A 55 4.84 -6.72 8.16
C ILE A 55 5.08 -5.26 7.77
N GLY A 56 5.43 -5.06 6.50
CA GLY A 56 5.38 -3.75 5.85
C GLY A 56 3.97 -3.51 5.31
N ILE A 57 3.49 -2.30 5.52
CA ILE A 57 2.16 -1.87 5.10
C ILE A 57 2.32 -0.74 4.10
N TYR A 58 1.58 -0.80 3.01
CA TYR A 58 1.41 0.27 2.05
C TYR A 58 -0.07 0.38 1.69
N LEU A 59 -0.64 1.57 1.87
CA LEU A 59 -2.04 1.87 1.57
C LEU A 59 -2.10 2.99 0.54
N GLU A 60 -2.98 2.84 -0.45
CA GLU A 60 -3.36 3.88 -1.40
C GLU A 60 -4.76 4.36 -1.06
N THR A 61 -4.95 5.67 -1.01
CA THR A 61 -6.26 6.27 -0.74
C THR A 61 -7.15 6.29 -1.99
N GLU A 62 -8.45 6.36 -1.79
CA GLU A 62 -9.40 6.60 -2.90
C GLU A 62 -9.39 8.08 -3.27
N GLY A 63 -8.60 8.44 -4.28
CA GLY A 63 -8.30 9.82 -4.62
C GLY A 63 -7.17 10.41 -3.74
N VAL A 64 -7.02 11.71 -3.79
CA VAL A 64 -5.90 12.42 -3.15
C VAL A 64 -6.40 13.23 -1.97
N MET A 65 -5.98 12.84 -0.75
CA MET A 65 -6.44 13.46 0.48
C MET A 65 -5.85 14.87 0.66
N VAL A 66 -6.68 15.82 1.01
CA VAL A 66 -6.32 17.19 1.37
C VAL A 66 -5.82 17.21 2.80
N LEU A 67 -4.60 17.71 3.01
CA LEU A 67 -4.01 17.94 4.35
C LEU A 67 -4.29 19.38 4.84
N GLY A 68 -4.43 20.32 3.91
CA GLY A 68 -4.64 21.73 4.22
C GLY A 68 -4.47 22.61 2.98
N THR A 69 -4.59 23.91 3.19
CA THR A 69 -4.42 24.92 2.15
C THR A 69 -3.30 25.89 2.52
N ASP A 70 -2.69 26.51 1.50
CA ASP A 70 -1.61 27.46 1.68
C ASP A 70 -1.72 28.60 0.66
N SER A 71 -1.05 29.69 0.95
CA SER A 71 -0.92 30.81 0.02
C SER A 71 0.11 30.52 -1.08
N ILE A 72 -0.09 31.11 -2.24
CA ILE A 72 0.79 31.00 -3.41
C ILE A 72 1.11 32.39 -3.89
N THR A 73 2.40 32.69 -4.07
CA THR A 73 2.81 33.91 -4.74
C THR A 73 2.65 33.75 -6.25
N GLY A 74 1.82 34.58 -6.87
CA GLY A 74 1.58 34.61 -8.31
C GLY A 74 2.73 35.22 -9.11
N GLU A 75 2.65 35.12 -10.44
CA GLU A 75 3.63 35.73 -11.37
C GLU A 75 3.72 37.25 -11.23
N ASP A 76 2.66 37.89 -10.77
CA ASP A 76 2.58 39.34 -10.48
C ASP A 76 3.21 39.72 -9.13
N GLY A 77 3.72 38.74 -8.36
CA GLY A 77 4.32 38.92 -7.04
C GLY A 77 3.32 39.15 -5.91
N MET A 78 2.02 38.92 -6.15
CA MET A 78 0.99 38.97 -5.11
C MET A 78 0.72 37.59 -4.54
N ASP A 79 0.32 37.56 -3.27
CA ASP A 79 -0.07 36.30 -2.59
C ASP A 79 -1.57 36.03 -2.75
N TYR A 80 -1.89 34.81 -3.12
CA TYR A 80 -3.23 34.31 -3.35
C TYR A 80 -3.51 33.06 -2.50
N GLU A 81 -4.73 32.91 -2.06
CA GLU A 81 -5.21 31.73 -1.34
C GLU A 81 -6.37 31.06 -2.12
N PRO A 82 -6.09 30.43 -3.27
CA PRO A 82 -7.13 29.98 -4.21
C PRO A 82 -8.05 28.89 -3.63
N ALA A 83 -7.57 28.10 -2.68
CA ALA A 83 -8.30 27.00 -2.07
C ALA A 83 -8.91 27.33 -0.70
N ALA A 84 -8.60 28.53 -0.16
CA ALA A 84 -9.04 28.90 1.19
C ALA A 84 -10.58 28.85 1.32
N HIS A 85 -11.06 28.21 2.38
CA HIS A 85 -12.48 28.02 2.67
C HIS A 85 -13.28 27.17 1.66
N LEU A 86 -12.65 26.69 0.57
CA LEU A 86 -13.25 25.84 -0.44
C LEU A 86 -13.08 24.37 -0.10
N VAL A 87 -11.85 23.97 0.18
CA VAL A 87 -11.50 22.62 0.64
C VAL A 87 -11.00 22.66 2.08
N LYS A 88 -11.00 21.53 2.75
CA LYS A 88 -10.48 21.38 4.10
C LYS A 88 -9.75 20.05 4.26
N ALA A 89 -8.96 19.93 5.31
CA ALA A 89 -8.32 18.68 5.68
C ALA A 89 -9.36 17.56 5.80
N GLY A 90 -9.01 16.37 5.30
CA GLY A 90 -9.89 15.19 5.23
C GLY A 90 -10.80 15.12 4.00
N ASP A 91 -10.84 16.13 3.13
CA ASP A 91 -11.47 16.01 1.81
C ASP A 91 -10.60 15.14 0.89
N TYR A 92 -11.20 14.39 -0.02
CA TYR A 92 -10.49 13.64 -1.05
C TYR A 92 -10.78 14.23 -2.43
N ILE A 93 -9.74 14.64 -3.15
CA ILE A 93 -9.86 15.08 -4.54
C ILE A 93 -9.96 13.82 -5.41
N VAL A 94 -11.07 13.66 -6.12
CA VAL A 94 -11.36 12.48 -6.93
C VAL A 94 -11.48 12.79 -8.42
N ALA A 95 -11.60 14.07 -8.81
CA ALA A 95 -11.49 14.50 -10.19
C ALA A 95 -11.13 15.98 -10.28
N LEU A 96 -10.48 16.35 -11.38
CA LEU A 96 -10.24 17.72 -11.81
C LEU A 96 -10.87 17.90 -13.18
N ASN A 97 -11.80 18.85 -13.30
CA ASN A 97 -12.70 18.97 -14.45
C ASN A 97 -13.39 17.62 -14.73
N ASP A 98 -13.20 17.06 -15.93
CA ASP A 98 -13.77 15.77 -16.33
C ASP A 98 -12.77 14.59 -16.19
N GLN A 99 -11.56 14.84 -15.68
CA GLN A 99 -10.51 13.85 -15.51
C GLN A 99 -10.58 13.27 -14.09
N GLU A 100 -10.72 11.95 -13.98
CA GLU A 100 -10.60 11.24 -12.70
C GLU A 100 -9.16 11.32 -12.16
N ILE A 101 -9.03 11.48 -10.85
CA ILE A 101 -7.77 11.57 -10.13
C ILE A 101 -7.71 10.47 -9.08
N ASN A 102 -6.80 9.52 -9.27
CA ASN A 102 -6.62 8.40 -8.36
C ASN A 102 -5.40 8.57 -7.45
N ASN A 103 -4.41 9.33 -7.88
CA ASN A 103 -3.16 9.53 -7.15
C ASN A 103 -2.60 10.94 -7.34
N LYS A 104 -1.60 11.26 -6.52
CA LYS A 104 -0.95 12.57 -6.50
C LYS A 104 -0.25 12.91 -7.83
N SER A 105 0.33 11.92 -8.51
CA SER A 105 1.01 12.15 -9.80
C SER A 105 0.02 12.58 -10.86
N GLU A 106 -1.14 11.93 -10.95
CA GLU A 106 -2.21 12.32 -11.87
C GLU A 106 -2.75 13.73 -11.57
N LEU A 107 -2.88 14.08 -10.27
CA LEU A 107 -3.29 15.44 -9.89
C LEU A 107 -2.25 16.48 -10.33
N ILE A 108 -0.95 16.20 -10.13
CA ILE A 108 0.13 17.13 -10.53
C ILE A 108 0.11 17.32 -12.05
N GLU A 109 0.06 16.24 -12.83
CA GLU A 109 0.00 16.29 -14.29
C GLU A 109 -1.23 17.09 -14.77
N ALA A 110 -2.40 16.83 -14.19
CA ALA A 110 -3.61 17.55 -14.53
C ALA A 110 -3.55 19.04 -14.18
N VAL A 111 -2.83 19.42 -13.12
CA VAL A 111 -2.63 20.83 -12.73
C VAL A 111 -1.60 21.53 -13.62
N GLU A 112 -0.55 20.83 -14.07
CA GLU A 112 0.46 21.38 -14.98
C GLU A 112 -0.14 21.75 -16.34
N ASP A 113 -1.14 21.01 -16.81
CA ASP A 113 -1.84 21.25 -18.07
C ASP A 113 -2.88 22.40 -18.00
N LEU A 114 -3.08 23.02 -16.81
CA LEU A 114 -4.07 24.07 -16.63
C LEU A 114 -3.66 25.41 -17.25
N GLY A 115 -4.68 26.07 -17.81
CA GLY A 115 -4.60 27.49 -18.18
C GLY A 115 -4.99 28.42 -17.02
N ASP A 116 -5.35 29.66 -17.39
CA ASP A 116 -5.84 30.67 -16.43
C ASP A 116 -7.36 30.61 -16.20
N GLU A 117 -7.99 29.57 -16.73
CA GLU A 117 -9.43 29.36 -16.65
C GLU A 117 -9.86 28.80 -15.30
N GLU A 118 -11.12 29.03 -14.95
CA GLU A 118 -11.73 28.44 -13.78
C GLU A 118 -11.84 26.94 -13.95
N ILE A 119 -11.51 26.18 -12.90
CA ILE A 119 -11.57 24.71 -12.87
C ILE A 119 -12.65 24.22 -11.91
N ILE A 120 -13.04 22.97 -12.10
CA ILE A 120 -13.93 22.25 -11.20
C ILE A 120 -13.14 21.14 -10.53
N LEU A 121 -12.94 21.25 -9.22
CA LEU A 121 -12.49 20.13 -8.38
C LEU A 121 -13.70 19.36 -7.89
N ARG A 122 -13.75 18.08 -8.21
CA ARG A 122 -14.68 17.16 -7.59
C ARG A 122 -14.03 16.55 -6.37
N ILE A 123 -14.61 16.84 -5.22
CA ILE A 123 -14.13 16.29 -3.96
C ILE A 123 -15.16 15.35 -3.35
N ARG A 124 -14.66 14.38 -2.55
CA ARG A 124 -15.45 13.60 -1.61
C ARG A 124 -15.17 14.12 -0.20
N ARG A 125 -16.21 14.58 0.46
CA ARG A 125 -16.20 15.04 1.86
C ARG A 125 -17.10 14.13 2.66
N LEU A 126 -16.53 13.35 3.57
CA LEU A 126 -17.23 12.21 4.15
C LEU A 126 -17.75 11.31 3.01
N GLU A 127 -19.03 10.96 3.01
CA GLU A 127 -19.67 10.13 1.97
C GLU A 127 -20.34 10.96 0.84
N GLN A 128 -20.06 12.27 0.75
CA GLN A 128 -20.73 13.16 -0.20
C GLN A 128 -19.77 13.72 -1.23
N TYR A 129 -20.12 13.59 -2.51
CA TYR A 129 -19.41 14.22 -3.61
C TYR A 129 -19.93 15.62 -3.84
N MET A 130 -19.02 16.57 -4.03
CA MET A 130 -19.33 17.96 -4.36
C MET A 130 -18.35 18.54 -5.36
N ASN A 131 -18.84 19.44 -6.20
CA ASN A 131 -18.04 20.16 -7.17
C ASN A 131 -17.69 21.54 -6.63
N ILE A 132 -16.42 21.85 -6.58
CA ILE A 132 -15.88 23.11 -6.13
C ILE A 132 -15.28 23.84 -7.34
N ARG A 133 -15.73 25.06 -7.56
CA ARG A 133 -15.13 25.93 -8.59
C ARG A 133 -14.04 26.75 -7.95
N MET A 134 -12.89 26.78 -8.59
CA MET A 134 -11.77 27.60 -8.16
C MET A 134 -10.91 28.01 -9.36
N LYS A 135 -10.11 29.05 -9.17
CA LYS A 135 -9.16 29.49 -10.17
C LYS A 135 -7.75 29.11 -9.73
N PRO A 136 -6.97 28.37 -10.55
CA PRO A 136 -5.58 28.10 -10.26
C PRO A 136 -4.76 29.39 -10.29
N VAL A 137 -3.67 29.42 -9.55
CA VAL A 137 -2.73 30.56 -9.54
C VAL A 137 -1.53 30.21 -10.40
N ARG A 138 -1.27 31.05 -11.42
CA ARG A 138 -0.07 30.91 -12.24
C ARG A 138 1.13 31.47 -11.47
N GLN A 139 2.08 30.62 -11.19
CA GLN A 139 3.31 31.00 -10.50
C GLN A 139 4.41 31.41 -11.49
N ASN A 140 4.42 30.84 -12.67
CA ASN A 140 5.29 31.18 -13.78
C ASN A 140 4.67 30.73 -15.11
N ALA A 141 5.34 30.98 -16.24
CA ALA A 141 4.83 30.65 -17.59
C ALA A 141 4.44 29.18 -17.82
N LYS A 142 4.87 28.26 -16.96
CA LYS A 142 4.67 26.82 -17.14
C LYS A 142 4.01 26.13 -15.94
N GLU A 143 3.82 26.83 -14.84
CA GLU A 143 3.43 26.20 -13.58
C GLU A 143 2.23 26.90 -12.97
N CYS A 144 1.15 26.13 -12.83
CA CYS A 144 -0.03 26.52 -12.07
C CYS A 144 -0.08 25.75 -10.75
N LYS A 145 -0.65 26.36 -9.72
CA LYS A 145 -0.84 25.76 -8.40
C LYS A 145 -2.24 26.02 -7.87
N LEU A 146 -2.70 25.08 -7.03
CA LEU A 146 -4.00 25.15 -6.39
C LEU A 146 -3.94 25.63 -4.92
N GLY A 147 -2.74 25.67 -4.32
CA GLY A 147 -2.57 26.01 -2.89
C GLY A 147 -3.15 24.96 -1.96
N ILE A 148 -3.01 23.69 -2.33
CA ILE A 148 -3.52 22.55 -1.57
C ILE A 148 -2.37 21.60 -1.26
N TRP A 149 -2.18 21.28 0.02
CA TRP A 149 -1.30 20.20 0.47
C TRP A 149 -2.05 18.88 0.42
N VAL A 150 -1.43 17.87 -0.17
CA VAL A 150 -2.10 16.59 -0.44
C VAL A 150 -1.23 15.38 -0.15
N ARG A 151 -1.91 14.25 0.14
CA ARG A 151 -1.33 12.92 0.32
C ARG A 151 -2.23 11.88 -0.34
N ASP A 152 -1.65 10.83 -0.92
CA ASP A 152 -2.36 9.75 -1.60
C ASP A 152 -2.01 8.35 -1.09
N ASN A 153 -1.08 8.26 -0.12
CA ASN A 153 -0.66 6.98 0.44
C ASN A 153 -0.24 7.09 1.90
N ALA A 154 -0.28 5.96 2.59
CA ALA A 154 0.33 5.79 3.89
C ALA A 154 1.15 4.50 3.92
N GLN A 155 2.26 4.53 4.64
CA GLN A 155 3.16 3.39 4.74
C GLN A 155 3.75 3.29 6.15
N GLY A 156 4.04 2.07 6.56
CA GLY A 156 4.60 1.83 7.89
C GLY A 156 4.81 0.36 8.19
N LEU A 157 5.30 0.11 9.39
CA LEU A 157 5.42 -1.23 9.95
C LEU A 157 4.17 -1.57 10.75
N GLY A 158 3.80 -2.83 10.71
CA GLY A 158 2.70 -3.37 11.50
C GLY A 158 2.97 -4.79 11.96
N THR A 159 2.02 -5.37 12.65
CA THR A 159 2.08 -6.75 13.14
C THR A 159 0.80 -7.47 12.77
N ILE A 160 0.91 -8.65 12.16
CA ILE A 160 -0.24 -9.53 11.93
C ILE A 160 -0.73 -10.05 13.27
N THR A 161 -2.03 -9.97 13.52
CA THR A 161 -2.68 -10.48 14.72
C THR A 161 -3.09 -11.93 14.55
N PHE A 162 -3.69 -12.26 13.43
CA PHE A 162 -4.15 -13.61 13.11
C PHE A 162 -4.28 -13.86 11.61
N LEU A 163 -4.29 -15.14 11.23
CA LEU A 163 -4.66 -15.63 9.92
C LEU A 163 -5.74 -16.70 10.09
N ASN A 164 -6.83 -16.62 9.32
CA ASN A 164 -7.85 -17.67 9.31
C ASN A 164 -7.60 -18.74 8.21
N THR A 165 -8.46 -19.75 8.16
CA THR A 165 -8.39 -20.86 7.20
C THR A 165 -8.54 -20.44 5.74
N ASP A 166 -9.18 -19.29 5.46
CA ASP A 166 -9.38 -18.73 4.12
C ASP A 166 -8.25 -17.82 3.69
N SER A 167 -7.13 -17.83 4.40
CA SER A 167 -5.99 -16.91 4.20
C SER A 167 -6.34 -15.43 4.44
N ARG A 168 -7.42 -15.14 5.14
CA ARG A 168 -7.76 -13.78 5.58
C ARG A 168 -7.02 -13.46 6.86
N PHE A 169 -6.47 -12.28 6.93
CA PHE A 169 -5.74 -11.82 8.12
C PHE A 169 -6.40 -10.59 8.74
N GLY A 170 -6.13 -10.41 10.02
CA GLY A 170 -6.27 -9.17 10.74
C GLY A 170 -4.91 -8.72 11.29
N ALA A 171 -4.67 -7.43 11.29
CA ALA A 171 -3.43 -6.87 11.79
C ALA A 171 -3.66 -5.57 12.55
N LEU A 172 -2.66 -5.16 13.34
CA LEU A 172 -2.57 -3.96 14.18
C LEU A 172 -3.46 -4.03 15.43
N GLY A 173 -4.77 -4.08 15.34
CA GLY A 173 -5.71 -3.91 16.45
C GLY A 173 -6.21 -2.47 16.60
N HIS A 174 -5.86 -1.59 15.68
CA HIS A 174 -6.35 -0.22 15.53
C HIS A 174 -6.30 0.16 14.05
N GLY A 175 -7.07 1.17 13.66
CA GLY A 175 -7.04 1.71 12.30
C GLY A 175 -5.76 2.50 12.00
N ILE A 176 -5.50 2.68 10.73
CA ILE A 176 -4.47 3.59 10.25
C ILE A 176 -5.13 4.93 9.97
N HIS A 177 -4.68 5.93 10.73
CA HIS A 177 -5.14 7.30 10.62
C HIS A 177 -4.07 8.15 9.96
N ASP A 178 -4.48 9.17 9.25
CA ASP A 178 -3.56 10.18 8.76
C ASP A 178 -2.99 10.98 9.93
N VAL A 179 -1.67 11.22 9.91
CA VAL A 179 -0.96 11.86 11.03
C VAL A 179 -1.25 13.37 11.14
N ASP A 180 -1.68 14.02 10.07
CA ASP A 180 -1.94 15.45 10.03
C ASP A 180 -3.41 15.77 10.35
N THR A 181 -4.34 14.95 9.87
CA THR A 181 -5.77 15.14 10.04
C THR A 181 -6.36 14.32 11.19
N ASN A 182 -5.68 13.25 11.60
CA ASN A 182 -6.15 12.24 12.56
C ASN A 182 -7.46 11.54 12.13
N GLU A 183 -7.79 11.60 10.83
CA GLU A 183 -8.93 10.88 10.28
C GLU A 183 -8.53 9.46 9.86
N LEU A 184 -9.45 8.49 9.98
CA LEU A 184 -9.25 7.13 9.50
C LEU A 184 -9.09 7.19 7.97
N LEU A 185 -7.98 6.62 7.46
CA LEU A 185 -7.73 6.61 6.02
C LEU A 185 -8.75 5.73 5.29
N ASP A 186 -9.41 6.32 4.32
CA ASP A 186 -10.24 5.59 3.37
C ASP A 186 -9.36 5.06 2.23
N ILE A 187 -9.32 3.75 2.09
CA ILE A 187 -8.36 3.07 1.22
C ILE A 187 -9.03 2.51 -0.03
N HIS A 188 -8.39 2.72 -1.18
CA HIS A 188 -8.71 2.05 -2.43
C HIS A 188 -8.06 0.68 -2.52
N GLU A 189 -6.75 0.61 -2.29
CA GLU A 189 -5.95 -0.60 -2.31
C GLU A 189 -4.88 -0.54 -1.22
N GLY A 190 -4.51 -1.71 -0.71
CA GLY A 190 -3.37 -1.82 0.19
C GLY A 190 -2.61 -3.11 -0.04
N ARG A 191 -1.32 -3.09 0.30
CA ARG A 191 -0.42 -4.25 0.16
C ARG A 191 0.34 -4.51 1.43
N VAL A 192 0.51 -5.79 1.69
CA VAL A 192 1.38 -6.30 2.76
C VAL A 192 2.70 -6.72 2.15
N TYR A 193 3.79 -6.25 2.73
CA TYR A 193 5.16 -6.54 2.29
C TYR A 193 5.94 -7.30 3.34
N GLU A 194 6.87 -8.11 2.88
CA GLU A 194 7.93 -8.65 3.72
C GLU A 194 8.79 -7.49 4.26
N THR A 195 9.15 -7.57 5.52
CA THR A 195 9.95 -6.53 6.19
C THR A 195 11.05 -7.15 7.04
N SER A 196 12.12 -6.39 7.23
CA SER A 196 13.22 -6.75 8.13
C SER A 196 13.28 -5.74 9.27
N ILE A 197 13.17 -6.23 10.50
CA ILE A 197 13.33 -5.41 11.68
C ILE A 197 14.82 -5.15 11.92
N LYS A 198 15.18 -3.88 12.07
CA LYS A 198 16.55 -3.43 12.37
C LYS A 198 16.78 -3.22 13.84
N ASP A 199 15.81 -2.61 14.52
CA ASP A 199 15.93 -2.27 15.93
C ASP A 199 14.56 -2.28 16.61
N ILE A 200 14.57 -2.58 17.91
CA ILE A 200 13.39 -2.57 18.77
C ILE A 200 13.73 -1.72 20.00
N GLN A 201 13.13 -0.56 20.07
CA GLN A 201 13.20 0.30 21.23
C GLN A 201 12.13 -0.14 22.24
N LYS A 202 12.59 -0.64 23.40
CA LYS A 202 11.66 -1.05 24.47
C LYS A 202 10.99 0.16 25.10
N GLY A 203 9.68 0.06 25.31
CA GLY A 203 8.92 1.07 26.05
C GLY A 203 9.39 1.17 27.49
N GLN A 204 9.27 2.37 28.07
CA GLN A 204 9.48 2.69 29.48
C GLN A 204 8.23 3.35 30.03
N ASP A 205 8.15 3.50 31.35
CA ASP A 205 7.01 4.18 31.97
C ASP A 205 6.85 5.60 31.41
N GLY A 206 5.67 5.89 30.85
CA GLY A 206 5.34 7.16 30.19
C GLY A 206 5.92 7.35 28.77
N THR A 207 6.70 6.39 28.25
CA THR A 207 7.26 6.46 26.88
C THR A 207 7.00 5.15 26.15
N PRO A 208 6.17 5.14 25.09
CA PRO A 208 5.91 3.92 24.30
C PRO A 208 7.18 3.45 23.59
N GLY A 209 7.30 2.14 23.41
CA GLY A 209 8.34 1.55 22.58
C GLY A 209 8.11 1.81 21.09
N GLY A 210 9.13 1.50 20.30
CA GLY A 210 9.11 1.62 18.85
C GLY A 210 9.78 0.44 18.17
N MET A 211 9.46 0.25 16.91
CA MET A 211 10.07 -0.75 16.04
C MET A 211 10.56 -0.05 14.77
N GLU A 212 11.84 -0.26 14.45
CA GLU A 212 12.44 0.25 13.23
C GLU A 212 12.74 -0.90 12.28
N GLY A 213 12.42 -0.72 11.00
CA GLY A 213 12.67 -1.73 9.99
C GLY A 213 12.78 -1.16 8.60
N ILE A 214 13.05 -2.06 7.64
CA ILE A 214 13.11 -1.73 6.21
C ILE A 214 12.02 -2.47 5.49
N ILE A 215 11.26 -1.74 4.68
CA ILE A 215 10.31 -2.28 3.72
C ILE A 215 10.89 -2.02 2.33
N VAL A 216 11.02 -3.08 1.53
CA VAL A 216 11.43 -2.95 0.13
C VAL A 216 10.19 -3.14 -0.74
N TYR A 217 9.69 -2.04 -1.26
CA TYR A 217 8.47 -1.99 -2.08
C TYR A 217 8.76 -2.50 -3.50
N ASN A 218 8.61 -3.81 -3.69
CA ASN A 218 8.65 -4.46 -5.00
C ASN A 218 7.69 -5.64 -5.04
N ASN A 219 7.36 -6.10 -6.24
CA ASN A 219 6.38 -7.19 -6.42
C ASN A 219 6.82 -8.54 -5.84
N TYR A 220 8.13 -8.76 -5.66
CA TYR A 220 8.64 -10.02 -5.09
C TYR A 220 8.43 -10.10 -3.58
N ASN A 221 8.36 -8.96 -2.91
CA ASN A 221 8.19 -8.85 -1.47
C ASN A 221 6.72 -8.70 -1.04
N VAL A 222 5.78 -8.67 -1.98
CA VAL A 222 4.35 -8.63 -1.67
C VAL A 222 3.94 -9.98 -1.05
N LEU A 223 3.36 -9.92 0.14
CA LEU A 223 2.84 -11.07 0.87
C LEU A 223 1.33 -11.23 0.71
N GLY A 224 0.62 -10.14 0.42
CA GLY A 224 -0.83 -10.12 0.29
C GLY A 224 -1.40 -8.74 0.09
N THR A 225 -2.73 -8.65 0.14
CA THR A 225 -3.49 -7.43 -0.11
C THR A 225 -4.28 -7.02 1.14
N ILE A 226 -4.42 -5.70 1.36
CA ILE A 226 -5.26 -5.10 2.38
C ILE A 226 -6.52 -4.59 1.68
N THR A 227 -7.69 -5.00 2.17
CA THR A 227 -8.99 -4.64 1.58
C THR A 227 -9.82 -3.74 2.47
N LYS A 228 -9.46 -3.61 3.74
CA LYS A 228 -10.19 -2.77 4.69
C LYS A 228 -9.23 -2.16 5.71
N ASN A 229 -9.46 -0.88 6.00
CA ASN A 229 -8.95 -0.17 7.15
C ASN A 229 -10.15 0.24 8.02
N THR A 230 -10.15 -0.17 9.28
CA THR A 230 -11.24 0.06 10.22
C THR A 230 -10.69 0.47 11.58
N ASP A 231 -11.51 1.00 12.48
CA ASP A 231 -11.08 1.36 13.84
C ASP A 231 -10.48 0.17 14.63
N CYS A 232 -10.86 -1.06 14.28
CA CYS A 232 -10.37 -2.28 14.94
C CYS A 232 -9.10 -2.86 14.31
N GLY A 233 -8.62 -2.32 13.19
CA GLY A 233 -7.45 -2.81 12.49
C GLY A 233 -7.59 -2.83 10.99
N ILE A 234 -6.55 -3.34 10.33
CA ILE A 234 -6.55 -3.61 8.90
C ILE A 234 -6.85 -5.08 8.63
N PHE A 235 -7.56 -5.35 7.55
CA PHE A 235 -7.98 -6.69 7.15
C PHE A 235 -7.71 -6.91 5.66
N GLY A 236 -7.43 -8.15 5.31
CA GLY A 236 -7.12 -8.50 3.93
C GLY A 236 -6.85 -9.98 3.74
N ARG A 237 -6.06 -10.29 2.75
CA ARG A 237 -5.68 -11.66 2.39
C ARG A 237 -4.18 -11.79 2.25
N ILE A 238 -3.62 -12.89 2.78
CA ILE A 238 -2.24 -13.29 2.57
C ILE A 238 -2.19 -14.34 1.46
N ASP A 239 -1.38 -14.08 0.44
CA ASP A 239 -1.18 -14.98 -0.69
C ASP A 239 0.07 -15.85 -0.54
N ARG A 240 1.06 -15.36 0.25
CA ARG A 240 2.33 -16.05 0.55
C ARG A 240 2.44 -16.34 2.04
N ILE A 241 1.94 -17.49 2.46
CA ILE A 241 1.86 -17.91 3.86
C ILE A 241 3.23 -18.39 4.37
N ASP A 242 4.02 -18.97 3.49
CA ASP A 242 5.22 -19.77 3.80
C ASP A 242 6.29 -18.99 4.59
N SER A 243 6.39 -17.69 4.39
CA SER A 243 7.38 -16.84 5.07
C SER A 243 6.95 -16.35 6.44
N LEU A 244 5.65 -16.35 6.74
CA LEU A 244 5.08 -15.71 7.93
C LEU A 244 4.63 -16.69 9.02
N PHE A 245 4.24 -17.93 8.67
CA PHE A 245 3.50 -18.81 9.57
C PHE A 245 4.06 -20.23 9.69
N MET A 246 5.31 -20.48 9.27
CA MET A 246 5.89 -21.84 9.21
C MET A 246 5.92 -22.58 10.54
N ASP A 247 6.04 -21.87 11.66
CA ASP A 247 6.19 -22.44 13.01
C ASP A 247 4.93 -22.26 13.89
N GLN A 248 3.81 -21.80 13.32
CA GLN A 248 2.60 -21.50 14.09
C GLN A 248 1.59 -22.65 14.05
N THR A 249 0.97 -22.93 15.19
CA THR A 249 -0.10 -23.94 15.32
C THR A 249 -1.47 -23.25 15.36
N PRO A 250 -2.46 -23.73 14.56
CA PRO A 250 -3.83 -23.23 14.63
C PRO A 250 -4.44 -23.46 16.02
N ILE A 251 -5.23 -22.49 16.46
CA ILE A 251 -6.04 -22.56 17.68
C ILE A 251 -7.51 -22.40 17.34
N GLU A 252 -8.39 -23.03 18.13
CA GLU A 252 -9.84 -22.87 18.06
C GLU A 252 -10.25 -21.56 18.75
N THR A 253 -11.19 -20.78 18.12
CA THR A 253 -11.69 -19.49 18.63
C THR A 253 -13.10 -19.59 19.18
#